data_9cf3ddf5adc4a2e2db9f4382c218907b
#
_entry.id   9cf3ddf5adc4a2e2db9f4382c218907b
#
_cell.length_a   1.000
_cell.length_b   1.000
_cell.length_c   1.000
_cell.angle_alpha   90.00
_cell.angle_beta   90.00
_cell.angle_gamma   90.00
#
_symmetry.space_group_name_H-M   'P 1'
#
loop_
_entity.id
_entity.type
_entity.pdbx_description
1 polymer ?
#
loop_
_entity_poly.entity_id
_entity_poly.type
_entity_poly.pdbx_seq_one_letter_code
_entity_poly.pdbx_strand_id
1 'polypeptide(L)'
;QDFISERSQTWTPSYSVVNVTDDSFEVTTYDADTGKVLDGSSSYKIVKKAEDTKKDDANSNTTKKDDTTAVQTKDQTITATASYKKSETSKAFKLNAKTNGNGKLTYTTSNKAVATVDAAGKVTVKGPGVAKITVKAAATTDYKAASKTVTVTVAPKKQSISLVNKIKKQLTIKWKKNTKASGYQVVYSTNKKFTG
;
A
#
# COMPACT_ATOMS: atom_id res chain seq x y z
N GLN A 1 2.11 7.28 36.99
CA GLN A 1 3.46 7.50 36.42
C GLN A 1 3.35 8.50 35.31
N ASP A 2 3.87 9.72 35.53
CA ASP A 2 3.81 10.82 34.59
C ASP A 2 4.69 10.49 33.38
N PHE A 3 4.05 10.29 32.25
CA PHE A 3 4.73 9.98 30.99
C PHE A 3 5.31 11.22 30.29
N ILE A 4 4.93 12.42 30.71
CA ILE A 4 5.41 13.68 30.13
C ILE A 4 5.62 14.67 31.26
N SER A 5 6.88 14.92 31.63
CA SER A 5 7.25 15.86 32.67
C SER A 5 7.31 17.32 32.22
N GLU A 6 7.44 17.61 30.93
CA GLU A 6 7.49 18.98 30.40
C GLU A 6 6.80 19.10 29.04
N ARG A 7 5.97 20.13 28.88
CA ARG A 7 5.45 20.59 27.59
C ARG A 7 6.20 21.88 27.21
N SER A 8 7.07 21.75 26.23
CA SER A 8 7.62 22.91 25.53
C SER A 8 6.63 23.35 24.45
N GLN A 9 6.10 24.59 24.57
CA GLN A 9 5.32 25.22 23.50
C GLN A 9 6.27 26.02 22.62
N THR A 10 6.53 25.54 21.40
CA THR A 10 7.25 26.29 20.39
C THR A 10 6.24 26.98 19.47
N TRP A 11 6.48 28.27 19.18
CA TRP A 11 5.65 29.06 18.23
C TRP A 11 6.12 28.91 16.78
N THR A 12 7.15 28.11 16.53
CA THR A 12 7.64 27.81 15.19
C THR A 12 6.93 26.59 14.61
N PRO A 13 6.58 26.59 13.31
CA PRO A 13 6.07 25.40 12.64
C PRO A 13 7.04 24.23 12.83
N SER A 14 6.54 23.08 13.25
CA SER A 14 7.40 21.93 13.52
C SER A 14 6.74 20.63 13.07
N TYR A 15 7.54 19.63 12.74
CA TYR A 15 7.11 18.27 12.46
C TYR A 15 7.96 17.27 13.25
N SER A 16 7.39 16.14 13.59
CA SER A 16 8.10 15.08 14.30
C SER A 16 8.25 13.84 13.44
N VAL A 17 9.43 13.27 13.43
CA VAL A 17 9.74 11.99 12.83
C VAL A 17 9.75 10.94 13.94
N VAL A 18 9.00 9.86 13.74
CA VAL A 18 8.91 8.74 14.67
C VAL A 18 9.62 7.54 14.06
N ASN A 19 10.70 7.12 14.71
CA ASN A 19 11.42 5.89 14.38
C ASN A 19 10.98 4.79 15.35
N VAL A 20 10.41 3.73 14.82
CA VAL A 20 10.01 2.55 15.61
C VAL A 20 10.83 1.36 15.14
N THR A 21 11.57 0.76 16.07
CA THR A 21 12.27 -0.51 15.87
C THR A 21 11.66 -1.55 16.80
N ASP A 22 12.07 -2.82 16.69
CA ASP A 22 11.59 -3.89 17.56
C ASP A 22 11.94 -3.65 19.04
N ASP A 23 12.99 -2.85 19.29
CA ASP A 23 13.54 -2.61 20.63
C ASP A 23 13.46 -1.15 21.08
N SER A 24 13.08 -0.22 20.22
CA SER A 24 13.04 1.21 20.57
C SER A 24 11.97 1.99 19.83
N PHE A 25 11.53 3.03 20.49
CA PHE A 25 10.66 4.08 19.96
C PHE A 25 11.38 5.42 20.15
N GLU A 26 11.62 6.14 19.06
CA GLU A 26 12.32 7.42 19.07
C GLU A 26 11.51 8.47 18.33
N VAL A 27 11.29 9.61 18.94
CA VAL A 27 10.62 10.77 18.33
C VAL A 27 11.61 11.91 18.26
N THR A 28 11.86 12.45 17.06
CA THR A 28 12.69 13.63 16.86
C THR A 28 11.85 14.73 16.23
N THR A 29 11.83 15.92 16.85
CA THR A 29 11.08 17.07 16.34
C THR A 29 12.02 18.05 15.63
N TYR A 30 11.59 18.48 14.45
CA TYR A 30 12.33 19.37 13.57
C TYR A 30 11.57 20.67 13.38
N ASP A 31 12.30 21.75 13.22
CA ASP A 31 11.77 23.03 12.72
C ASP A 31 11.40 22.85 11.24
N ALA A 32 10.16 23.21 10.88
CA ALA A 32 9.64 22.98 9.55
C ALA A 32 10.27 23.91 8.48
N ASP A 33 10.78 25.07 8.89
CA ASP A 33 11.37 26.05 7.97
C ASP A 33 12.85 25.78 7.71
N THR A 34 13.57 25.32 8.73
CA THR A 34 15.04 25.14 8.66
C THR A 34 15.46 23.67 8.55
N GLY A 35 14.56 22.72 8.83
CA GLY A 35 14.87 21.29 8.87
C GLY A 35 15.83 20.87 9.99
N LYS A 36 16.14 21.75 10.93
CA LYS A 36 17.03 21.46 12.07
C LYS A 36 16.25 20.83 13.21
N VAL A 37 16.91 19.98 13.99
CA VAL A 37 16.34 19.46 15.24
C VAL A 37 16.10 20.64 16.19
N LEU A 38 14.88 20.73 16.72
CA LEU A 38 14.55 21.78 17.69
C LEU A 38 15.27 21.49 19.01
N ASP A 39 16.14 22.43 19.38
CA ASP A 39 16.90 22.36 20.63
C ASP A 39 15.95 22.50 21.84
N GLY A 40 16.01 21.58 22.79
CA GLY A 40 15.12 21.53 23.96
C GLY A 40 13.79 20.81 23.74
N SER A 41 13.41 20.45 22.50
CA SER A 41 12.34 19.50 22.24
C SER A 41 12.96 18.13 22.05
N SER A 42 13.11 17.45 23.09
CA SER A 42 13.64 16.13 23.28
C SER A 42 13.39 15.16 22.12
N SER A 43 14.45 14.62 21.58
CA SER A 43 14.40 13.27 21.05
C SER A 43 14.02 12.35 22.23
N TYR A 44 12.83 11.81 22.20
CA TYR A 44 12.35 10.91 23.22
C TYR A 44 12.58 9.48 22.75
N LYS A 45 13.43 8.76 23.49
CA LYS A 45 13.76 7.37 23.16
C LYS A 45 13.34 6.43 24.29
N ILE A 46 12.41 5.54 24.03
CA ILE A 46 12.13 4.39 24.88
C ILE A 46 12.89 3.21 24.33
N VAL A 47 13.73 2.61 25.14
CA VAL A 47 14.39 1.33 24.84
C VAL A 47 13.73 0.26 25.70
N LYS A 48 13.34 -0.85 25.12
CA LYS A 48 12.79 -1.99 25.83
C LYS A 48 13.86 -2.50 26.80
N LYS A 49 13.62 -2.35 28.10
CA LYS A 49 14.50 -2.89 29.11
C LYS A 49 14.42 -4.42 29.03
N ALA A 50 15.53 -5.09 28.86
CA ALA A 50 15.61 -6.53 29.01
C ALA A 50 15.03 -6.91 30.38
N GLU A 51 14.12 -7.86 30.44
CA GLU A 51 13.58 -8.37 31.70
C GLU A 51 14.72 -8.91 32.53
N ASP A 52 14.92 -8.27 33.68
CA ASP A 52 15.87 -8.67 34.71
C ASP A 52 15.33 -9.93 35.39
N THR A 53 15.67 -11.10 34.88
CA THR A 53 15.50 -12.33 35.61
C THR A 53 16.58 -12.39 36.68
N LYS A 54 16.25 -11.85 37.88
CA LYS A 54 17.04 -12.12 39.06
C LYS A 54 17.13 -13.64 39.30
N LYS A 55 18.32 -14.16 39.19
CA LYS A 55 18.77 -15.28 40.00
C LYS A 55 20.17 -15.01 40.51
N ASP A 56 20.26 -14.81 41.81
CA ASP A 56 21.49 -14.85 42.54
C ASP A 56 22.15 -16.23 42.29
N ASP A 57 23.43 -16.26 41.90
CA ASP A 57 24.43 -17.01 42.60
C ASP A 57 25.81 -16.82 41.97
N ALA A 58 26.78 -16.94 42.84
CA ALA A 58 28.17 -16.58 42.80
C ALA A 58 29.02 -17.32 41.77
N ASN A 59 30.01 -16.59 41.27
CA ASN A 59 31.38 -17.05 40.96
C ASN A 59 31.57 -18.21 39.98
N SER A 60 31.84 -17.87 38.72
CA SER A 60 32.86 -18.60 37.93
C SER A 60 33.32 -17.78 36.74
N ASN A 61 34.59 -17.45 36.76
CA ASN A 61 35.37 -16.88 35.68
C ASN A 61 35.47 -17.88 34.53
N THR A 62 34.67 -17.65 33.47
CA THR A 62 34.89 -18.29 32.17
C THR A 62 34.55 -17.30 31.09
N THR A 63 35.55 -16.87 30.37
CA THR A 63 35.49 -16.17 29.09
C THR A 63 34.56 -16.93 28.13
N LYS A 64 33.29 -16.60 28.12
CA LYS A 64 32.40 -16.99 27.04
C LYS A 64 32.57 -15.95 25.91
N LYS A 65 33.24 -16.41 24.88
CA LYS A 65 33.19 -15.85 23.52
C LYS A 65 31.76 -15.58 23.21
N ASP A 66 31.44 -14.30 23.06
CA ASP A 66 30.12 -13.79 22.60
C ASP A 66 29.94 -14.22 21.15
N ASP A 67 29.35 -15.40 20.94
CA ASP A 67 28.92 -15.89 19.63
C ASP A 67 27.45 -15.42 19.40
N THR A 68 27.24 -14.13 19.40
CA THR A 68 26.03 -13.54 18.82
C THR A 68 26.18 -13.59 17.31
N THR A 69 25.98 -14.76 16.73
CA THR A 69 25.69 -14.90 15.32
C THR A 69 24.39 -14.16 15.07
N ALA A 70 24.49 -12.88 14.69
CA ALA A 70 23.35 -12.12 14.18
C ALA A 70 22.75 -12.94 13.05
N VAL A 71 21.54 -13.48 13.26
CA VAL A 71 20.81 -14.22 12.24
C VAL A 71 20.61 -13.27 11.07
N GLN A 72 21.45 -13.39 10.04
CA GLN A 72 21.33 -12.58 8.82
C GLN A 72 20.10 -13.05 8.06
N THR A 73 18.99 -12.31 8.22
CA THR A 73 17.78 -12.55 7.44
C THR A 73 18.03 -12.20 5.97
N LYS A 74 17.65 -13.11 5.07
CA LYS A 74 17.77 -12.96 3.61
C LYS A 74 16.68 -12.03 3.10
N ASP A 75 16.96 -11.31 2.01
CA ASP A 75 15.94 -10.56 1.31
C ASP A 75 15.00 -11.51 0.55
N GLN A 76 13.68 -11.32 0.70
CA GLN A 76 12.72 -12.00 -0.14
C GLN A 76 12.12 -11.04 -1.16
N THR A 77 11.69 -11.59 -2.29
CA THR A 77 11.07 -10.85 -3.37
C THR A 77 9.71 -11.44 -3.72
N ILE A 78 8.80 -10.60 -4.22
CA ILE A 78 7.49 -11.04 -4.69
C ILE A 78 7.46 -10.97 -6.22
N THR A 79 7.21 -12.11 -6.85
CA THR A 79 6.95 -12.21 -8.28
C THR A 79 5.45 -12.16 -8.51
N ALA A 80 4.99 -11.18 -9.29
CA ALA A 80 3.60 -11.05 -9.72
C ALA A 80 3.55 -10.20 -10.99
N THR A 81 2.52 -10.38 -11.82
CA THR A 81 2.25 -9.50 -12.98
C THR A 81 2.01 -8.07 -12.48
N ALA A 82 2.72 -7.10 -13.06
CA ALA A 82 2.70 -5.71 -12.58
C ALA A 82 1.34 -5.01 -12.80
N SER A 83 0.63 -5.38 -13.87
CA SER A 83 -0.66 -4.76 -14.19
C SER A 83 -1.61 -5.72 -14.90
N TYR A 84 -2.92 -5.47 -14.67
CA TYR A 84 -4.02 -6.15 -15.35
C TYR A 84 -4.96 -5.12 -15.94
N LYS A 85 -5.31 -5.29 -17.22
CA LYS A 85 -6.38 -4.55 -17.88
C LYS A 85 -7.61 -5.45 -17.97
N LYS A 86 -8.71 -5.03 -17.39
CA LYS A 86 -9.98 -5.76 -17.32
C LYS A 86 -11.13 -4.87 -17.74
N SER A 87 -12.27 -5.46 -18.02
CA SER A 87 -13.53 -4.74 -18.20
C SER A 87 -14.45 -4.98 -17.01
N GLU A 88 -15.44 -4.14 -16.84
CA GLU A 88 -16.44 -4.25 -15.79
C GLU A 88 -17.19 -5.60 -15.78
N THR A 89 -17.20 -6.31 -16.91
CA THR A 89 -17.82 -7.63 -17.08
C THR A 89 -16.84 -8.78 -16.94
N SER A 90 -15.56 -8.53 -16.61
CA SER A 90 -14.56 -9.57 -16.47
C SER A 90 -14.85 -10.46 -15.27
N LYS A 91 -14.67 -11.78 -15.47
CA LYS A 91 -14.71 -12.75 -14.37
C LYS A 91 -13.57 -12.51 -13.37
N ALA A 92 -13.75 -12.99 -12.15
CA ALA A 92 -12.70 -12.99 -11.15
C ALA A 92 -11.46 -13.75 -11.63
N PHE A 93 -10.26 -13.29 -11.22
CA PHE A 93 -8.97 -13.87 -11.64
C PHE A 93 -8.01 -13.91 -10.46
N LYS A 94 -6.95 -14.71 -10.55
CA LYS A 94 -5.88 -14.78 -9.54
C LYS A 94 -4.69 -13.93 -9.94
N LEU A 95 -4.06 -13.31 -8.95
CA LEU A 95 -2.82 -12.55 -9.14
C LEU A 95 -1.60 -13.45 -9.39
N ASN A 96 -1.68 -14.73 -8.98
CA ASN A 96 -0.59 -15.70 -9.05
C ASN A 96 0.74 -15.17 -8.48
N ALA A 97 0.64 -14.37 -7.41
CA ALA A 97 1.80 -13.86 -6.72
C ALA A 97 2.54 -15.00 -6.01
N LYS A 98 3.87 -14.97 -6.09
CA LYS A 98 4.76 -15.92 -5.42
C LYS A 98 5.87 -15.15 -4.72
N THR A 99 6.41 -15.70 -3.65
CA THR A 99 7.66 -15.22 -3.03
C THR A 99 8.74 -16.29 -3.17
N ASN A 100 9.99 -15.86 -3.24
CA ASN A 100 11.16 -16.76 -3.16
C ASN A 100 11.51 -17.13 -1.70
N GLY A 101 10.86 -16.49 -0.73
CA GLY A 101 10.98 -16.81 0.69
C GLY A 101 9.80 -17.66 1.17
N ASN A 102 9.68 -17.82 2.49
CA ASN A 102 8.62 -18.58 3.16
C ASN A 102 7.58 -17.68 3.85
N GLY A 103 7.66 -16.35 3.65
CA GLY A 103 6.73 -15.40 4.26
C GLY A 103 5.30 -15.55 3.72
N LYS A 104 4.32 -15.60 4.62
CA LYS A 104 2.90 -15.66 4.26
C LYS A 104 2.50 -14.46 3.42
N LEU A 105 1.87 -14.70 2.27
CA LEU A 105 1.34 -13.63 1.42
C LEU A 105 0.01 -13.11 1.96
N THR A 106 -0.12 -11.78 1.96
CA THR A 106 -1.36 -11.06 2.27
C THR A 106 -1.64 -10.03 1.18
N TYR A 107 -2.92 -9.69 1.00
CA TYR A 107 -3.39 -8.87 -0.10
C TYR A 107 -4.31 -7.77 0.41
N THR A 108 -4.09 -6.54 -0.06
CA THR A 108 -4.96 -5.40 0.22
C THR A 108 -5.23 -4.61 -1.05
N THR A 109 -6.41 -4.00 -1.16
CA THR A 109 -6.77 -3.14 -2.29
C THR A 109 -6.93 -1.68 -1.86
N SER A 110 -6.47 -0.76 -2.69
CA SER A 110 -6.64 0.68 -2.48
C SER A 110 -8.07 1.17 -2.80
N ASN A 111 -8.84 0.41 -3.58
CA ASN A 111 -10.17 0.82 -4.01
C ASN A 111 -11.11 -0.38 -4.16
N LYS A 112 -11.91 -0.63 -3.12
CA LYS A 112 -12.89 -1.73 -3.08
C LYS A 112 -14.06 -1.53 -4.05
N ALA A 113 -14.34 -0.29 -4.48
CA ALA A 113 -15.38 -0.01 -5.47
C ALA A 113 -14.97 -0.45 -6.89
N VAL A 114 -13.67 -0.53 -7.17
CA VAL A 114 -13.12 -0.99 -8.45
C VAL A 114 -12.81 -2.48 -8.43
N ALA A 115 -12.10 -2.95 -7.41
CA ALA A 115 -11.74 -4.35 -7.27
C ALA A 115 -11.55 -4.75 -5.81
N THR A 116 -11.99 -5.94 -5.45
CA THR A 116 -11.70 -6.58 -4.16
C THR A 116 -10.73 -7.73 -4.35
N VAL A 117 -9.97 -8.07 -3.32
CA VAL A 117 -9.05 -9.20 -3.32
C VAL A 117 -9.27 -10.02 -2.05
N ASP A 118 -9.24 -11.34 -2.15
CA ASP A 118 -9.34 -12.26 -1.00
C ASP A 118 -7.95 -12.71 -0.50
N ALA A 119 -7.94 -13.48 0.58
CA ALA A 119 -6.72 -14.00 1.19
C ALA A 119 -5.92 -14.97 0.27
N ALA A 120 -6.57 -15.53 -0.75
CA ALA A 120 -5.94 -16.40 -1.74
C ALA A 120 -5.43 -15.64 -2.99
N GLY A 121 -5.50 -14.30 -2.98
CA GLY A 121 -5.10 -13.46 -4.11
C GLY A 121 -6.06 -13.50 -5.29
N LYS A 122 -7.32 -13.94 -5.10
CA LYS A 122 -8.37 -13.89 -6.11
C LYS A 122 -8.99 -12.49 -6.13
N VAL A 123 -8.91 -11.85 -7.28
CA VAL A 123 -9.44 -10.49 -7.51
C VAL A 123 -10.83 -10.58 -8.15
N THR A 124 -11.78 -9.85 -7.57
CA THR A 124 -13.13 -9.70 -8.11
C THR A 124 -13.33 -8.26 -8.56
N VAL A 125 -13.66 -8.06 -9.84
CA VAL A 125 -13.98 -6.76 -10.41
C VAL A 125 -15.34 -6.28 -9.90
N LYS A 126 -15.43 -5.02 -9.44
CA LYS A 126 -16.66 -4.41 -8.89
C LYS A 126 -17.18 -3.25 -9.74
N GLY A 127 -16.28 -2.47 -10.34
CA GLY A 127 -16.64 -1.32 -11.16
C GLY A 127 -15.47 -0.77 -11.97
N PRO A 128 -15.71 0.19 -12.87
CA PRO A 128 -14.67 0.82 -13.67
C PRO A 128 -13.76 1.71 -12.81
N GLY A 129 -12.52 1.87 -13.24
CA GLY A 129 -11.52 2.69 -12.55
C GLY A 129 -10.18 1.98 -12.39
N VAL A 130 -9.38 2.48 -11.45
CA VAL A 130 -8.07 1.92 -11.12
C VAL A 130 -8.03 1.52 -9.66
N ALA A 131 -7.55 0.32 -9.37
CA ALA A 131 -7.23 -0.17 -8.04
C ALA A 131 -5.77 -0.64 -7.99
N LYS A 132 -5.04 -0.26 -6.95
CA LYS A 132 -3.72 -0.80 -6.63
C LYS A 132 -3.88 -1.91 -5.60
N ILE A 133 -3.41 -3.10 -5.90
CA ILE A 133 -3.40 -4.23 -4.96
C ILE A 133 -1.98 -4.37 -4.43
N THR A 134 -1.83 -4.21 -3.13
CA THR A 134 -0.57 -4.42 -2.44
C THR A 134 -0.51 -5.87 -1.99
N VAL A 135 0.52 -6.58 -2.44
CA VAL A 135 0.89 -7.93 -2.00
C VAL A 135 2.03 -7.77 -1.02
N LYS A 136 1.90 -8.32 0.17
CA LYS A 136 2.96 -8.32 1.19
C LYS A 136 3.32 -9.76 1.54
N ALA A 137 4.61 -10.04 1.62
CA ALA A 137 5.16 -11.24 2.22
C ALA A 137 5.64 -10.90 3.63
N ALA A 138 5.17 -11.63 4.64
CA ALA A 138 5.56 -11.40 6.02
C ALA A 138 7.05 -11.69 6.23
N ALA A 139 7.67 -11.01 7.20
CA ALA A 139 8.98 -11.41 7.69
C ALA A 139 8.90 -12.77 8.38
N THR A 140 10.00 -13.51 8.36
CA THR A 140 10.19 -14.78 9.04
C THR A 140 11.55 -14.78 9.71
N THR A 141 11.91 -15.86 10.40
CA THR A 141 13.26 -16.03 10.98
C THR A 141 14.36 -15.93 9.93
N ASP A 142 14.09 -16.34 8.68
CA ASP A 142 15.11 -16.44 7.62
C ASP A 142 15.03 -15.31 6.60
N TYR A 143 13.88 -14.61 6.51
CA TYR A 143 13.60 -13.62 5.46
C TYR A 143 13.01 -12.34 6.02
N LYS A 144 13.45 -11.21 5.46
CA LYS A 144 12.84 -9.89 5.70
C LYS A 144 11.48 -9.79 5.01
N ALA A 145 10.61 -8.90 5.49
CA ALA A 145 9.34 -8.62 4.81
C ALA A 145 9.57 -8.05 3.39
N ALA A 146 8.65 -8.36 2.47
CA ALA A 146 8.65 -7.80 1.13
C ALA A 146 7.26 -7.28 0.74
N SER A 147 7.22 -6.35 -0.19
CA SER A 147 5.96 -5.79 -0.71
C SER A 147 6.04 -5.54 -2.21
N LYS A 148 4.93 -5.77 -2.92
CA LYS A 148 4.79 -5.48 -4.35
C LYS A 148 3.40 -4.93 -4.63
N THR A 149 3.34 -3.90 -5.47
CA THR A 149 2.07 -3.32 -5.93
C THR A 149 1.73 -3.84 -7.32
N VAL A 150 0.48 -4.26 -7.50
CA VAL A 150 -0.12 -4.69 -8.77
C VAL A 150 -1.24 -3.72 -9.13
N THR A 151 -1.20 -3.16 -10.33
CA THR A 151 -2.23 -2.23 -10.81
C THR A 151 -3.32 -2.97 -11.56
N VAL A 152 -4.58 -2.78 -11.18
CA VAL A 152 -5.75 -3.31 -11.88
C VAL A 152 -6.54 -2.14 -12.46
N THR A 153 -6.54 -2.03 -13.79
CA THR A 153 -7.33 -1.04 -14.51
C THR A 153 -8.57 -1.71 -15.08
N VAL A 154 -9.73 -1.20 -14.72
CA VAL A 154 -11.03 -1.72 -15.16
C VAL A 154 -11.69 -0.71 -16.08
N ALA A 155 -11.85 -1.08 -17.34
CA ALA A 155 -12.60 -0.29 -18.31
C ALA A 155 -14.11 -0.43 -18.08
N PRO A 156 -14.91 0.63 -18.31
CA PRO A 156 -16.37 0.55 -18.31
C PRO A 156 -16.86 -0.51 -19.31
N LYS A 157 -18.06 -1.00 -19.10
CA LYS A 157 -18.75 -1.85 -20.08
C LYS A 157 -18.92 -1.08 -21.38
N LYS A 158 -18.58 -1.75 -22.50
CA LYS A 158 -18.81 -1.19 -23.83
C LYS A 158 -20.29 -0.80 -24.00
N GLN A 159 -20.53 0.41 -24.42
CA GLN A 159 -21.86 0.92 -24.68
C GLN A 159 -22.33 0.49 -26.08
N SER A 160 -23.58 0.00 -26.14
CA SER A 160 -24.26 -0.16 -27.42
C SER A 160 -25.05 1.13 -27.71
N ILE A 161 -24.78 1.74 -28.83
CA ILE A 161 -25.50 2.92 -29.30
C ILE A 161 -26.41 2.54 -30.45
N SER A 162 -27.57 3.17 -30.52
CA SER A 162 -28.44 3.13 -31.69
C SER A 162 -28.53 4.55 -32.30
N LEU A 163 -28.44 4.60 -33.61
CA LEU A 163 -28.59 5.84 -34.37
C LEU A 163 -29.98 5.84 -34.99
N VAL A 164 -30.71 6.90 -34.79
CA VAL A 164 -32.03 7.11 -35.42
C VAL A 164 -31.97 8.39 -36.23
N ASN A 165 -32.06 8.24 -37.53
CA ASN A 165 -32.05 9.35 -38.47
C ASN A 165 -33.39 9.42 -39.19
N LYS A 166 -34.41 9.97 -38.53
CA LYS A 166 -35.76 10.11 -39.07
C LYS A 166 -36.04 11.46 -39.74
N ILE A 167 -35.22 12.45 -39.48
CA ILE A 167 -35.41 13.83 -39.94
C ILE A 167 -34.15 14.31 -40.62
N LYS A 168 -34.26 14.91 -41.78
CA LYS A 168 -33.13 15.53 -42.52
C LYS A 168 -32.35 16.47 -41.56
N LYS A 169 -31.03 16.39 -41.57
CA LYS A 169 -30.11 17.19 -40.75
C LYS A 169 -30.20 16.97 -39.21
N GLN A 170 -30.90 15.92 -38.75
CA GLN A 170 -31.01 15.59 -37.34
C GLN A 170 -30.55 14.17 -37.09
N LEU A 171 -29.57 14.00 -36.18
CA LEU A 171 -29.08 12.71 -35.70
C LEU A 171 -29.48 12.49 -34.23
N THR A 172 -30.26 11.46 -34.00
CA THR A 172 -30.61 11.04 -32.63
C THR A 172 -29.76 9.84 -32.23
N ILE A 173 -28.99 10.00 -31.17
CA ILE A 173 -28.15 8.95 -30.60
C ILE A 173 -28.78 8.49 -29.29
N LYS A 174 -29.04 7.16 -29.17
CA LYS A 174 -29.60 6.56 -27.98
C LYS A 174 -28.64 5.49 -27.43
N TRP A 175 -28.52 5.45 -26.11
CA TRP A 175 -27.77 4.39 -25.43
C TRP A 175 -28.41 4.07 -24.08
N LYS A 176 -28.11 2.88 -23.55
CA LYS A 176 -28.53 2.48 -22.21
C LYS A 176 -27.56 3.07 -21.18
N LYS A 177 -28.11 3.78 -20.18
CA LYS A 177 -27.29 4.37 -19.12
C LYS A 177 -26.51 3.26 -18.35
N ASN A 178 -25.22 3.46 -18.18
CA ASN A 178 -24.41 2.69 -17.23
C ASN A 178 -24.38 3.45 -15.89
N THR A 179 -25.01 2.90 -14.86
CA THR A 179 -25.13 3.55 -13.54
C THR A 179 -23.81 3.71 -12.81
N LYS A 180 -22.74 3.02 -13.27
CA LYS A 180 -21.39 3.11 -12.70
C LYS A 180 -20.49 4.10 -13.46
N ALA A 181 -20.97 4.69 -14.55
CA ALA A 181 -20.25 5.71 -15.28
C ALA A 181 -20.53 7.09 -14.69
N SER A 182 -19.50 7.90 -14.47
CA SER A 182 -19.61 9.28 -14.01
C SER A 182 -20.14 10.23 -15.08
N GLY A 183 -20.02 9.87 -16.36
CA GLY A 183 -20.48 10.67 -17.48
C GLY A 183 -20.29 9.97 -18.82
N TYR A 184 -20.70 10.62 -19.89
CA TYR A 184 -20.55 10.17 -21.27
C TYR A 184 -20.01 11.31 -22.12
N GLN A 185 -19.14 10.96 -23.04
CA GLN A 185 -18.69 11.86 -24.11
C GLN A 185 -19.18 11.30 -25.43
N VAL A 186 -19.85 12.14 -26.22
CA VAL A 186 -20.26 11.82 -27.58
C VAL A 186 -19.32 12.51 -28.54
N VAL A 187 -18.64 11.72 -29.37
CA VAL A 187 -17.80 12.23 -30.45
C VAL A 187 -18.43 11.79 -31.77
N TYR A 188 -18.57 12.71 -32.71
CA TYR A 188 -19.08 12.42 -34.04
C TYR A 188 -18.16 12.99 -35.11
N SER A 189 -18.13 12.36 -36.27
CA SER A 189 -17.34 12.81 -37.42
C SER A 189 -18.00 12.31 -38.69
N THR A 190 -17.90 13.12 -39.76
CA THR A 190 -18.27 12.71 -41.12
C THR A 190 -17.22 11.79 -41.74
N ASN A 191 -16.01 11.74 -41.16
CA ASN A 191 -14.92 10.86 -41.60
C ASN A 191 -14.89 9.58 -40.75
N LYS A 192 -14.92 8.40 -41.41
CA LYS A 192 -14.84 7.10 -40.76
C LYS A 192 -13.59 6.91 -39.85
N LYS A 193 -12.50 7.61 -40.16
CA LYS A 193 -11.24 7.51 -39.41
C LYS A 193 -11.18 8.49 -38.23
N PHE A 194 -12.20 9.32 -38.04
CA PHE A 194 -12.20 10.36 -37.00
C PHE A 194 -10.96 11.28 -37.06
N THR A 195 -10.36 11.43 -38.23
CA THR A 195 -9.29 12.40 -38.49
C THR A 195 -9.91 13.73 -38.87
N GLY A 196 -9.62 14.77 -38.14
CA GLY A 196 -10.03 16.14 -38.37
C GLY A 196 -9.08 17.05 -37.67
#